data_35b58de7e51e145e3dd4cb318d6826c6
#
_entry.id   35b58de7e51e145e3dd4cb318d6826c6
#
_cell.length_a   1.000
_cell.length_b   1.000
_cell.length_c   1.000
_cell.angle_alpha   90.00
_cell.angle_beta   90.00
_cell.angle_gamma   90.00
#
_symmetry.space_group_name_H-M   'P 1'
#
loop_
_entity.id
_entity.type
_entity.pdbx_description
1 polymer ?
#
loop_
_entity_poly.entity_id
_entity_poly.type
_entity_poly.pdbx_seq_one_letter_code
_entity_poly.pdbx_strand_id
1 'polypeptide(L)'
;MSQAASPQAILDQALALPATTLSVQWGDAQVIKVGGRIFAIIGADGGLSFKARPAPYLARAKWVRFDDPTALNLADTADWLATAHALVAAKLTRAQRRELGLS
;
A
#
# COMPACT_ATOMS: atom_id res chain seq x y z
N MET A 1 17.65 -13.59 -8.75
CA MET A 1 16.96 -14.23 -7.61
C MET A 1 16.03 -13.22 -6.95
N SER A 2 14.80 -13.64 -6.73
CA SER A 2 13.88 -12.79 -6.00
C SER A 2 14.21 -12.87 -4.51
N GLN A 3 14.14 -11.74 -3.82
CA GLN A 3 14.35 -11.67 -2.39
C GLN A 3 13.01 -11.89 -1.68
N ALA A 4 13.07 -12.55 -0.53
CA ALA A 4 11.88 -12.67 0.31
C ALA A 4 11.48 -11.28 0.81
N ALA A 5 10.18 -11.04 0.87
CA ALA A 5 9.66 -9.78 1.36
C ALA A 5 9.82 -9.73 2.88
N SER A 6 10.40 -8.65 3.39
CA SER A 6 10.42 -8.37 4.82
C SER A 6 9.56 -7.14 5.07
N PRO A 7 9.06 -6.93 6.31
CA PRO A 7 8.27 -5.73 6.59
C PRO A 7 9.00 -4.44 6.24
N GLN A 8 10.31 -4.37 6.52
CA GLN A 8 11.10 -3.17 6.20
C GLN A 8 11.23 -2.96 4.70
N ALA A 9 11.48 -4.02 3.93
CA ALA A 9 11.62 -3.92 2.48
C ALA A 9 10.28 -3.51 1.84
N ILE A 10 9.17 -4.03 2.34
CA ILE A 10 7.84 -3.66 1.87
C ILE A 10 7.55 -2.19 2.17
N LEU A 11 7.91 -1.73 3.38
CA LEU A 11 7.76 -0.34 3.75
C LEU A 11 8.55 0.57 2.80
N ASP A 12 9.81 0.20 2.51
CA ASP A 12 10.64 0.96 1.59
C ASP A 12 10.02 1.04 0.19
N GLN A 13 9.46 -0.07 -0.29
CA GLN A 13 8.75 -0.08 -1.59
C GLN A 13 7.55 0.85 -1.58
N ALA A 14 6.75 0.82 -0.51
CA ALA A 14 5.56 1.66 -0.41
C ALA A 14 5.93 3.15 -0.36
N LEU A 15 6.96 3.50 0.40
CA LEU A 15 7.41 4.89 0.54
C LEU A 15 8.12 5.42 -0.70
N ALA A 16 8.56 4.53 -1.59
CA ALA A 16 9.14 4.94 -2.87
C ALA A 16 8.08 5.42 -3.87
N LEU A 17 6.80 5.14 -3.61
CA LEU A 17 5.71 5.59 -4.47
C LEU A 17 5.46 7.09 -4.26
N PRO A 18 4.98 7.82 -5.29
CA PRO A 18 4.85 9.27 -5.20
C PRO A 18 3.82 9.72 -4.17
N ALA A 19 4.11 10.83 -3.50
CA ALA A 19 3.22 11.52 -2.57
C ALA A 19 2.78 10.66 -1.38
N THR A 20 3.64 9.73 -0.93
CA THR A 20 3.33 8.87 0.21
C THR A 20 3.84 9.45 1.52
N THR A 21 3.12 9.15 2.59
CA THR A 21 3.50 9.51 3.96
C THR A 21 3.34 8.31 4.87
N LEU A 22 4.14 8.28 5.92
CA LEU A 22 4.11 7.23 6.93
C LEU A 22 3.55 7.78 8.24
N SER A 23 2.60 7.06 8.83
CA SER A 23 2.11 7.31 10.18
C SER A 23 2.23 6.03 10.98
N VAL A 24 2.55 6.15 12.27
CA VAL A 24 2.49 5.01 13.18
C VAL A 24 1.22 5.16 14.00
N GLN A 25 0.32 4.19 13.91
CA GLN A 25 -0.99 4.23 14.56
C GLN A 25 -1.31 2.84 15.12
N TRP A 26 -2.30 2.77 15.98
CA TRP A 26 -2.79 1.50 16.52
C TRP A 26 -1.65 0.67 17.12
N GLY A 27 -0.96 1.22 18.12
CA GLY A 27 0.25 0.61 18.65
C GLY A 27 1.41 0.89 17.72
N ASP A 28 2.06 -0.14 17.20
CA ASP A 28 3.22 0.01 16.32
C ASP A 28 2.91 -0.26 14.85
N ALA A 29 1.64 -0.21 14.46
CA ALA A 29 1.27 -0.41 13.06
C ALA A 29 1.76 0.77 12.21
N GLN A 30 2.44 0.46 11.10
CA GLN A 30 2.92 1.45 10.15
C GLN A 30 1.87 1.62 9.05
N VAL A 31 1.32 2.82 8.97
CA VAL A 31 0.22 3.14 8.05
C VAL A 31 0.76 4.03 6.94
N ILE A 32 0.65 3.56 5.70
CA ILE A 32 1.16 4.30 4.55
C ILE A 32 -0.01 4.91 3.79
N LYS A 33 0.07 6.21 3.55
CA LYS A 33 -1.01 6.99 2.95
C LYS A 33 -0.54 7.68 1.68
N VAL A 34 -1.49 7.93 0.79
CA VAL A 34 -1.31 8.82 -0.35
C VAL A 34 -2.42 9.87 -0.30
N GLY A 35 -2.05 11.15 -0.24
CA GLY A 35 -3.01 12.23 -0.13
C GLY A 35 -3.90 12.14 1.11
N GLY A 36 -3.36 11.60 2.22
CA GLY A 36 -4.10 11.44 3.46
C GLY A 36 -4.99 10.21 3.52
N ARG A 37 -5.03 9.39 2.46
CA ARG A 37 -5.81 8.16 2.41
C ARG A 37 -4.91 6.95 2.53
N ILE A 38 -5.29 5.99 3.36
CA ILE A 38 -4.49 4.78 3.62
C ILE A 38 -4.59 3.84 2.40
N PHE A 39 -3.44 3.34 1.93
CA PHE A 39 -3.43 2.32 0.88
C PHE A 39 -2.71 1.04 1.30
N ALA A 40 -1.89 1.08 2.35
CA ALA A 40 -1.20 -0.09 2.87
C ALA A 40 -0.96 0.07 4.37
N ILE A 41 -0.91 -1.05 5.08
CA ILE A 41 -0.65 -1.10 6.51
C ILE A 41 0.30 -2.26 6.79
N ILE A 42 1.36 -1.98 7.53
CA ILE A 42 2.25 -3.02 8.05
C ILE A 42 2.02 -3.08 9.56
N GLY A 43 1.41 -4.16 10.03
CA GLY A 43 1.09 -4.31 11.43
C GLY A 43 2.31 -4.53 12.31
N ALA A 44 2.15 -4.33 13.62
CA ALA A 44 3.22 -4.57 14.57
C ALA A 44 3.69 -6.03 14.56
N ASP A 45 2.82 -6.94 14.16
CA ASP A 45 3.12 -8.37 14.02
C ASP A 45 3.83 -8.70 12.70
N GLY A 46 4.07 -7.70 11.85
CA GLY A 46 4.70 -7.88 10.55
C GLY A 46 3.72 -8.20 9.42
N GLY A 47 2.42 -8.30 9.70
CA GLY A 47 1.43 -8.59 8.68
C GLY A 47 1.24 -7.42 7.71
N LEU A 48 0.97 -7.73 6.45
CA LEU A 48 0.77 -6.73 5.40
C LEU A 48 -0.70 -6.69 4.98
N SER A 49 -1.27 -5.50 4.97
CA SER A 49 -2.61 -5.27 4.41
C SER A 49 -2.52 -4.18 3.34
N PHE A 50 -3.25 -4.35 2.25
CA PHE A 50 -3.26 -3.35 1.19
C PHE A 50 -4.55 -3.41 0.40
N LYS A 51 -4.84 -2.31 -0.30
CA LYS A 51 -6.01 -2.22 -1.17
C LYS A 51 -5.75 -3.00 -2.45
N ALA A 52 -6.66 -3.90 -2.82
CA ALA A 52 -6.52 -4.72 -4.03
C ALA A 52 -7.61 -4.38 -5.04
N ARG A 53 -7.39 -4.74 -6.30
CA ARG A 53 -8.38 -4.56 -7.35
C ARG A 53 -9.62 -5.37 -7.03
N PRO A 54 -10.83 -4.85 -7.32
CA PRO A 54 -12.04 -5.63 -7.10
C PRO A 54 -12.08 -6.82 -8.06
N ALA A 55 -12.65 -7.93 -7.57
CA ALA A 55 -12.96 -9.03 -8.46
C ALA A 55 -14.01 -8.59 -9.49
N PRO A 56 -14.09 -9.25 -10.67
CA PRO A 56 -15.04 -8.81 -11.71
C PRO A 56 -16.49 -8.70 -11.24
N TYR A 57 -16.88 -9.44 -10.23
CA TYR A 57 -18.23 -9.42 -9.69
C TYR A 57 -18.42 -8.49 -8.50
N LEU A 58 -17.34 -7.77 -8.09
CA LEU A 58 -17.40 -6.83 -6.97
C LEU A 58 -17.36 -5.40 -7.49
N ALA A 59 -18.16 -4.53 -6.88
CA ALA A 59 -18.30 -3.15 -7.32
C ALA A 59 -17.16 -2.24 -6.87
N ARG A 60 -16.37 -2.65 -5.89
CA ARG A 60 -15.32 -1.79 -5.33
C ARG A 60 -14.12 -2.60 -4.89
N ALA A 61 -12.98 -1.91 -4.78
CA ALA A 61 -11.74 -2.51 -4.29
C ALA A 61 -11.91 -3.01 -2.85
N LYS A 62 -11.20 -4.07 -2.52
CA LYS A 62 -11.24 -4.66 -1.18
C LYS A 62 -9.86 -4.67 -0.56
N TRP A 63 -9.80 -4.80 0.77
CA TRP A 63 -8.56 -4.97 1.50
C TRP A 63 -8.18 -6.45 1.52
N VAL A 64 -6.88 -6.70 1.33
CA VAL A 64 -6.31 -8.05 1.40
C VAL A 64 -5.22 -8.04 2.46
N ARG A 65 -5.15 -9.10 3.26
CA ARG A 65 -4.16 -9.22 4.31
C ARG A 65 -3.34 -10.49 4.14
N PHE A 66 -2.03 -10.35 4.32
CA PHE A 66 -1.09 -11.46 4.44
C PHE A 66 -0.47 -11.41 5.84
N ASP A 67 -0.67 -12.47 6.63
CA ASP A 67 -0.16 -12.52 7.99
C ASP A 67 1.36 -12.67 8.03
N ASP A 68 1.94 -13.34 7.04
CA ASP A 68 3.38 -13.55 6.95
C ASP A 68 3.88 -13.14 5.56
N PRO A 69 4.31 -11.87 5.41
CA PRO A 69 4.80 -11.40 4.11
C PRO A 69 6.15 -12.01 3.72
N THR A 70 6.84 -12.71 4.60
CA THR A 70 8.12 -13.35 4.25
C THR A 70 7.93 -14.50 3.26
N ALA A 71 6.69 -15.01 3.12
CA ALA A 71 6.34 -16.00 2.12
C ALA A 71 6.19 -15.40 0.72
N LEU A 72 6.18 -14.08 0.61
CA LEU A 72 5.99 -13.36 -0.65
C LEU A 72 7.35 -12.94 -1.22
N ASN A 73 7.39 -12.59 -2.50
CA ASN A 73 8.60 -12.02 -3.09
C ASN A 73 8.42 -10.51 -3.33
N LEU A 74 9.54 -9.79 -3.36
CA LEU A 74 9.50 -8.33 -3.49
C LEU A 74 8.98 -7.85 -4.83
N ALA A 75 9.11 -8.64 -5.89
CA ALA A 75 8.56 -8.27 -7.19
C ALA A 75 7.03 -8.20 -7.13
N ASP A 76 6.42 -9.18 -6.48
CA ASP A 76 4.95 -9.22 -6.33
C ASP A 76 4.47 -8.10 -5.41
N THR A 77 5.15 -7.88 -4.28
CA THR A 77 4.75 -6.82 -3.35
C THR A 77 4.87 -5.44 -3.98
N ALA A 78 5.89 -5.20 -4.79
CA ALA A 78 6.05 -3.93 -5.50
C ALA A 78 4.86 -3.67 -6.43
N ASP A 79 4.43 -4.68 -7.18
CA ASP A 79 3.29 -4.57 -8.08
C ASP A 79 1.99 -4.33 -7.31
N TRP A 80 1.76 -5.08 -6.25
CA TRP A 80 0.55 -4.93 -5.44
C TRP A 80 0.47 -3.58 -4.76
N LEU A 81 1.60 -3.08 -4.24
CA LEU A 81 1.63 -1.77 -3.59
C LEU A 81 1.40 -0.64 -4.60
N ALA A 82 1.98 -0.76 -5.79
CA ALA A 82 1.74 0.22 -6.86
C ALA A 82 0.26 0.23 -7.27
N THR A 83 -0.35 -0.95 -7.35
CA THR A 83 -1.78 -1.06 -7.66
C THR A 83 -2.64 -0.45 -6.53
N ALA A 84 -2.31 -0.74 -5.28
CA ALA A 84 -3.02 -0.18 -4.14
C ALA A 84 -2.93 1.34 -4.11
N HIS A 85 -1.74 1.87 -4.35
CA HIS A 85 -1.50 3.31 -4.44
C HIS A 85 -2.38 3.93 -5.54
N ALA A 86 -2.40 3.34 -6.73
CA ALA A 86 -3.17 3.85 -7.86
C ALA A 86 -4.68 3.81 -7.57
N LEU A 87 -5.16 2.75 -6.95
CA LEU A 87 -6.58 2.62 -6.60
C LEU A 87 -7.02 3.70 -5.62
N VAL A 88 -6.20 4.01 -4.64
CA VAL A 88 -6.51 5.03 -3.64
C VAL A 88 -6.32 6.42 -4.21
N ALA A 89 -5.24 6.65 -4.96
CA ALA A 89 -4.98 7.94 -5.60
C ALA A 89 -6.10 8.34 -6.57
N ALA A 90 -6.72 7.36 -7.22
CA ALA A 90 -7.84 7.64 -8.14
C ALA A 90 -9.07 8.21 -7.42
N LYS A 91 -9.16 8.06 -6.11
CA LYS A 91 -10.25 8.63 -5.32
C LYS A 91 -9.99 10.06 -4.88
N LEU A 92 -8.77 10.56 -5.08
CA LEU A 92 -8.45 11.95 -4.76
C LEU A 92 -9.06 12.87 -5.81
N THR A 93 -9.41 14.10 -5.40
CA THR A 93 -9.89 15.09 -6.35
C THR A 93 -8.78 15.48 -7.31
N ARG A 94 -9.17 16.06 -8.45
CA ARG A 94 -8.19 16.54 -9.42
C ARG A 94 -7.25 17.59 -8.79
N ALA A 95 -7.79 18.48 -7.95
CA ALA A 95 -7.01 19.48 -7.26
C ALA A 95 -6.00 18.84 -6.31
N GLN A 96 -6.42 17.84 -5.54
CA GLN A 96 -5.53 17.14 -4.61
C GLN A 96 -4.39 16.43 -5.35
N ARG A 97 -4.71 15.74 -6.45
CA ARG A 97 -3.68 15.08 -7.26
C ARG A 97 -2.67 16.07 -7.83
N ARG A 98 -3.17 17.23 -8.25
CA ARG A 98 -2.29 18.30 -8.78
C ARG A 98 -1.35 18.83 -7.72
N GLU A 99 -1.86 19.07 -6.50
CA GLU A 99 -1.04 19.55 -5.39
C GLU A 99 0.05 18.55 -5.00
N LEU A 100 -0.24 17.26 -5.13
CA LEU A 100 0.70 16.19 -4.79
C LEU A 100 1.63 15.81 -5.93
N GLY A 101 1.47 16.43 -7.10
CA GLY A 101 2.25 16.06 -8.27
C GLY A 101 1.79 14.78 -8.94
N LEU A 102 0.59 14.31 -8.61
CA LEU A 102 -0.03 13.14 -9.23
C LEU A 102 -0.98 13.60 -10.33
N SER A 103 -0.64 13.44 -11.52
CA SER A 103 -1.49 13.88 -12.64
C SER A 103 -2.17 12.73 -13.33
#